data_bf6eeafc0d646f7f6b58bb3d4ae49861
#
_entry.id   bf6eeafc0d646f7f6b58bb3d4ae49861
#
_cell.length_a   1.000
_cell.length_b   1.000
_cell.length_c   1.000
_cell.angle_alpha   90.00
_cell.angle_beta   90.00
_cell.angle_gamma   90.00
#
_symmetry.space_group_name_H-M   'P 1'
#
loop_
_entity.id
_entity.type
_entity.pdbx_description
1 polymer ?
#
loop_
_entity_poly.entity_id
_entity_poly.type
_entity_poly.pdbx_seq_one_letter_code
_entity_poly.pdbx_strand_id
1 'polypeptide(L)'
;MNAVQPPFMNYRALWQGAIILVVFSLGMIGLALLFDIQKATAPQLLTLSALWIAPGVFTALKAVDGRLLHGMVMGVIGALLLSLLIQLMLYLIPYPNVLQQLAGDKSLMILILGGLWGATGGIFAEIVYLRRRKKRQ
;
A
#
# COMPACT_ATOMS: atom_id res chain seq x y z
N MET A 1 23.53 -30.73 -9.70
CA MET A 1 23.29 -29.56 -8.86
C MET A 1 21.95 -28.93 -9.20
N ASN A 2 21.10 -28.84 -8.22
CA ASN A 2 19.76 -28.34 -8.46
C ASN A 2 19.77 -26.83 -8.61
N ALA A 3 19.31 -26.36 -9.76
CA ALA A 3 19.12 -24.93 -9.95
C ALA A 3 18.08 -24.45 -8.91
N VAL A 4 18.48 -23.49 -8.11
CA VAL A 4 17.55 -22.88 -7.17
C VAL A 4 16.57 -22.04 -7.97
N GLN A 5 15.30 -22.48 -8.02
CA GLN A 5 14.29 -21.69 -8.68
C GLN A 5 14.08 -20.40 -7.89
N PRO A 6 13.93 -19.25 -8.58
CA PRO A 6 13.62 -18.02 -7.88
C PRO A 6 12.31 -18.19 -7.11
N PRO A 7 12.20 -17.66 -5.90
CA PRO A 7 10.96 -17.75 -5.14
C PRO A 7 9.82 -17.11 -5.94
N PHE A 8 8.63 -17.69 -5.84
CA PHE A 8 7.42 -17.15 -6.46
C PHE A 8 7.21 -15.69 -6.07
N MET A 9 7.43 -15.38 -4.79
CA MET A 9 7.27 -14.03 -4.26
C MET A 9 8.60 -13.30 -4.31
N ASN A 10 8.61 -12.12 -4.91
CA ASN A 10 9.75 -11.21 -4.88
C ASN A 10 9.67 -10.38 -3.59
N TYR A 11 10.21 -10.91 -2.50
CA TYR A 11 10.11 -10.26 -1.18
C TYR A 11 10.74 -8.88 -1.15
N ARG A 12 11.83 -8.69 -1.90
CA ARG A 12 12.48 -7.39 -1.96
C ARG A 12 11.55 -6.34 -2.56
N ALA A 13 10.87 -6.68 -3.64
CA ALA A 13 9.90 -5.78 -4.26
C ALA A 13 8.72 -5.49 -3.34
N LEU A 14 8.24 -6.52 -2.61
CA LEU A 14 7.15 -6.36 -1.64
C LEU A 14 7.53 -5.35 -0.55
N TRP A 15 8.72 -5.50 0.03
CA TRP A 15 9.19 -4.58 1.07
C TRP A 15 9.38 -3.17 0.54
N GLN A 16 9.96 -3.02 -0.64
CA GLN A 16 10.15 -1.70 -1.26
C GLN A 16 8.80 -1.02 -1.51
N GLY A 17 7.85 -1.76 -2.06
CA GLY A 17 6.51 -1.23 -2.29
C GLY A 17 5.79 -0.87 -1.01
N ALA A 18 5.90 -1.71 0.02
CA ALA A 18 5.28 -1.45 1.32
C ALA A 18 5.88 -0.18 1.96
N ILE A 19 7.19 0.01 1.86
CA ILE A 19 7.86 1.21 2.38
C ILE A 19 7.36 2.45 1.64
N ILE A 20 7.23 2.39 0.31
CA ILE A 20 6.70 3.50 -0.49
C ILE A 20 5.29 3.86 -0.04
N LEU A 21 4.43 2.84 0.14
CA LEU A 21 3.06 3.04 0.62
C LEU A 21 3.06 3.74 1.99
N VAL A 22 3.88 3.26 2.92
CA VAL A 22 3.98 3.83 4.27
C VAL A 22 4.47 5.27 4.21
N VAL A 23 5.49 5.57 3.42
CA VAL A 23 6.04 6.94 3.29
C VAL A 23 4.98 7.89 2.74
N PHE A 24 4.27 7.50 1.68
CA PHE A 24 3.19 8.32 1.12
C PHE A 24 2.10 8.58 2.16
N SER A 25 1.71 7.54 2.89
CA SER A 25 0.64 7.63 3.90
C SER A 25 1.05 8.49 5.07
N LEU A 26 2.29 8.37 5.54
CA LEU A 26 2.81 9.22 6.61
C LEU A 26 2.86 10.68 6.16
N GLY A 27 3.22 10.93 4.91
CA GLY A 27 3.18 12.27 4.34
C GLY A 27 1.77 12.87 4.36
N MET A 28 0.77 12.07 3.97
CA MET A 28 -0.64 12.51 4.00
C MET A 28 -1.12 12.74 5.42
N ILE A 29 -0.77 11.88 6.37
CA ILE A 29 -1.10 12.06 7.78
C ILE A 29 -0.44 13.32 8.32
N GLY A 30 0.83 13.55 7.98
CA GLY A 30 1.55 14.76 8.37
C GLY A 30 0.85 16.01 7.87
N LEU A 31 0.39 16.02 6.62
CA LEU A 31 -0.38 17.15 6.07
C LEU A 31 -1.70 17.33 6.81
N ALA A 32 -2.38 16.23 7.13
CA ALA A 32 -3.63 16.29 7.89
C ALA A 32 -3.42 16.91 9.26
N LEU A 33 -2.35 16.55 9.94
CA LEU A 33 -2.00 17.12 11.24
C LEU A 33 -1.62 18.60 11.12
N LEU A 34 -0.88 18.95 10.05
CA LEU A 34 -0.46 20.34 9.82
C LEU A 34 -1.66 21.27 9.57
N PHE A 35 -2.66 20.78 8.81
CA PHE A 35 -3.88 21.54 8.52
C PHE A 35 -4.97 21.33 9.57
N ASP A 36 -4.65 20.71 10.68
CA ASP A 36 -5.56 20.49 11.83
C ASP A 36 -6.87 19.79 11.43
N ILE A 37 -6.76 18.78 10.58
CA ILE A 37 -7.90 17.95 10.17
C ILE A 37 -8.24 17.02 11.34
N GLN A 38 -9.48 17.11 11.83
CA GLN A 38 -9.92 16.36 13.01
C GLN A 38 -10.54 15.02 12.68
N LYS A 39 -11.11 14.87 11.48
CA LYS A 39 -11.81 13.65 11.07
C LYS A 39 -11.41 13.23 9.68
N ALA A 40 -11.22 11.93 9.50
CA ALA A 40 -11.07 11.31 8.19
C ALA A 40 -12.37 10.57 7.86
N THR A 41 -13.11 11.06 6.87
CA THR A 41 -14.34 10.40 6.43
C THR A 41 -14.02 9.20 5.54
N ALA A 42 -14.95 8.25 5.42
CA ALA A 42 -14.77 7.10 4.55
C ALA A 42 -14.52 7.49 3.08
N PRO A 43 -15.25 8.44 2.48
CA PRO A 43 -14.93 8.89 1.11
C PRO A 43 -13.53 9.50 0.98
N GLN A 44 -13.07 10.25 1.98
CA GLN A 44 -11.72 10.81 1.96
C GLN A 44 -10.66 9.73 1.99
N LEU A 45 -10.83 8.72 2.87
CA LEU A 45 -9.91 7.60 2.94
C LEU A 45 -9.88 6.81 1.62
N LEU A 46 -11.05 6.57 1.04
CA LEU A 46 -11.14 5.86 -0.23
C LEU A 46 -10.40 6.62 -1.33
N THR A 47 -10.59 7.93 -1.42
CA THR A 47 -9.97 8.76 -2.46
C THR A 47 -8.47 8.88 -2.26
N LEU A 48 -8.02 9.16 -1.04
CA LEU A 48 -6.59 9.36 -0.77
C LEU A 48 -5.81 8.05 -0.84
N SER A 49 -6.41 6.95 -0.39
CA SER A 49 -5.77 5.64 -0.46
C SER A 49 -5.60 5.13 -1.90
N ALA A 50 -6.31 5.72 -2.87
CA ALA A 50 -6.11 5.38 -4.27
C ALA A 50 -4.67 5.63 -4.73
N LEU A 51 -3.93 6.51 -4.06
CA LEU A 51 -2.49 6.69 -4.32
C LEU A 51 -1.69 5.41 -4.09
N TRP A 52 -2.22 4.47 -3.31
CA TRP A 52 -1.56 3.18 -3.06
C TRP A 52 -1.53 2.30 -4.31
N ILE A 53 -2.25 2.65 -5.35
CA ILE A 53 -2.14 1.98 -6.64
C ILE A 53 -0.70 2.10 -7.18
N ALA A 54 -0.06 3.25 -7.00
CA ALA A 54 1.30 3.48 -7.50
C ALA A 54 2.33 2.50 -6.94
N PRO A 55 2.46 2.31 -5.60
CA PRO A 55 3.35 1.26 -5.10
C PRO A 55 2.89 -0.15 -5.49
N GLY A 56 1.60 -0.38 -5.68
CA GLY A 56 1.08 -1.65 -6.18
C GLY A 56 1.60 -1.96 -7.58
N VAL A 57 1.54 -0.98 -8.48
CA VAL A 57 2.09 -1.11 -9.83
C VAL A 57 3.60 -1.32 -9.78
N PHE A 58 4.29 -0.52 -8.98
CA PHE A 58 5.76 -0.62 -8.83
C PHE A 58 6.19 -2.02 -8.40
N THR A 59 5.55 -2.56 -7.37
CA THR A 59 5.87 -3.90 -6.86
C THR A 59 5.54 -4.97 -7.88
N ALA A 60 4.37 -4.88 -8.49
CA ALA A 60 3.88 -5.90 -9.42
C ALA A 60 4.72 -5.94 -10.70
N LEU A 61 5.22 -4.80 -11.17
CA LEU A 61 6.09 -4.76 -12.37
C LEU A 61 7.41 -5.47 -12.15
N LYS A 62 7.88 -5.56 -10.90
CA LYS A 62 9.11 -6.28 -10.55
C LYS A 62 8.88 -7.78 -10.39
N ALA A 63 7.63 -8.23 -10.34
CA ALA A 63 7.31 -9.63 -10.22
C ALA A 63 7.46 -10.34 -11.56
N VAL A 64 8.03 -11.54 -11.52
CA VAL A 64 8.14 -12.40 -12.71
C VAL A 64 6.76 -12.94 -13.08
N ASP A 65 5.98 -13.30 -12.07
CA ASP A 65 4.65 -13.88 -12.24
C ASP A 65 3.79 -13.48 -11.04
N GLY A 66 2.47 -13.64 -11.17
CA GLY A 66 1.55 -13.33 -10.09
C GLY A 66 1.52 -11.85 -9.72
N ARG A 67 1.45 -10.98 -10.71
CA ARG A 67 1.47 -9.52 -10.48
C ARG A 67 0.32 -9.04 -9.62
N LEU A 68 -0.88 -9.58 -9.86
CA LEU A 68 -2.04 -9.27 -9.02
C LEU A 68 -1.77 -9.62 -7.56
N LEU A 69 -1.25 -10.82 -7.32
CA LEU A 69 -0.96 -11.30 -5.97
C LEU A 69 0.13 -10.45 -5.30
N HIS A 70 1.18 -10.10 -6.04
CA HIS A 70 2.26 -9.25 -5.51
C HIS A 70 1.73 -7.88 -5.08
N GLY A 71 0.90 -7.25 -5.91
CA GLY A 71 0.30 -5.97 -5.58
C GLY A 71 -0.60 -6.06 -4.34
N MET A 72 -1.44 -7.08 -4.28
CA MET A 72 -2.35 -7.29 -3.16
C MET A 72 -1.59 -7.54 -1.86
N VAL A 73 -0.61 -8.45 -1.87
CA VAL A 73 0.20 -8.78 -0.69
C VAL A 73 0.99 -7.55 -0.22
N MET A 74 1.59 -6.81 -1.16
CA MET A 74 2.29 -5.56 -0.84
C MET A 74 1.34 -4.58 -0.15
N GLY A 75 0.13 -4.41 -0.67
CA GLY A 75 -0.85 -3.50 -0.09
C GLY A 75 -1.23 -3.90 1.32
N VAL A 76 -1.45 -5.19 1.57
CA VAL A 76 -1.77 -5.69 2.92
C VAL A 76 -0.59 -5.48 3.86
N ILE A 77 0.62 -5.83 3.45
CA ILE A 77 1.83 -5.64 4.28
C ILE A 77 2.02 -4.16 4.59
N GLY A 78 1.91 -3.29 3.58
CA GLY A 78 2.05 -1.86 3.78
C GLY A 78 1.00 -1.30 4.73
N ALA A 79 -0.25 -1.74 4.60
CA ALA A 79 -1.32 -1.31 5.48
C ALA A 79 -1.12 -1.78 6.92
N LEU A 80 -0.62 -3.01 7.10
CA LEU A 80 -0.28 -3.52 8.44
C LEU A 80 0.83 -2.69 9.08
N LEU A 81 1.89 -2.40 8.34
CA LEU A 81 3.00 -1.57 8.83
C LEU A 81 2.49 -0.17 9.17
N LEU A 82 1.66 0.41 8.31
CA LEU A 82 1.08 1.72 8.55
C LEU A 82 0.23 1.73 9.82
N SER A 83 -0.60 0.71 10.02
CA SER A 83 -1.44 0.59 11.22
C SER A 83 -0.59 0.50 12.49
N LEU A 84 0.49 -0.27 12.45
CA LEU A 84 1.41 -0.38 13.59
C LEU A 84 2.08 0.96 13.88
N LEU A 85 2.50 1.68 12.84
CA LEU A 85 3.12 3.00 13.00
C LEU A 85 2.13 4.02 13.54
N ILE A 86 0.87 3.98 13.11
CA ILE A 86 -0.17 4.87 13.62
C ILE A 86 -0.39 4.60 15.12
N GLN A 87 -0.45 3.35 15.52
CA GLN A 87 -0.58 3.00 16.94
C GLN A 87 0.61 3.49 17.75
N LEU A 88 1.83 3.36 17.21
CA LEU A 88 3.03 3.87 17.87
C LEU A 88 2.98 5.38 17.98
N MET A 89 2.56 6.09 16.94
CA MET A 89 2.41 7.54 16.95
C MET A 89 1.38 7.97 18.00
N LEU A 90 0.28 7.25 18.15
CA LEU A 90 -0.71 7.53 19.18
C LEU A 90 -0.17 7.34 20.59
N TYR A 91 0.69 6.35 20.77
CA TYR A 91 1.35 6.13 22.06
C TYR A 91 2.22 7.31 22.45
N LEU A 92 2.92 7.88 21.46
CA LEU A 92 3.81 9.02 21.66
C LEU A 92 3.07 10.35 21.69
N ILE A 93 2.03 10.49 20.86
CA ILE A 93 1.25 11.72 20.70
C ILE A 93 -0.24 11.36 20.74
N PRO A 94 -0.87 11.30 21.93
CA PRO A 94 -2.25 10.79 22.04
C PRO A 94 -3.35 11.79 21.65
N TYR A 95 -3.01 13.05 21.37
CA TYR A 95 -4.01 14.11 21.19
C TYR A 95 -4.73 14.15 19.83
N PRO A 96 -4.08 13.87 18.67
CA PRO A 96 -4.76 14.05 17.39
C PRO A 96 -5.93 13.08 17.21
N ASN A 97 -7.13 13.63 16.98
CA ASN A 97 -8.33 12.81 16.78
C ASN A 97 -8.25 11.95 15.52
N VAL A 98 -7.63 12.46 14.45
CA VAL A 98 -7.49 11.72 13.21
C VAL A 98 -6.66 10.44 13.41
N LEU A 99 -5.60 10.49 14.21
CA LEU A 99 -4.81 9.31 14.53
C LEU A 99 -5.61 8.29 15.33
N GLN A 100 -6.44 8.75 16.28
CA GLN A 100 -7.31 7.87 17.05
C GLN A 100 -8.30 7.14 16.17
N GLN A 101 -8.89 7.82 15.20
CA GLN A 101 -9.80 7.19 14.24
C GLN A 101 -9.08 6.17 13.37
N LEU A 102 -7.90 6.51 12.85
CA LEU A 102 -7.14 5.63 11.98
C LEU A 102 -6.65 4.38 12.72
N ALA A 103 -6.34 4.50 14.00
CA ALA A 103 -5.91 3.37 14.81
C ALA A 103 -7.07 2.51 15.30
N GLY A 104 -8.27 3.09 15.42
CA GLY A 104 -9.47 2.42 15.92
C GLY A 104 -10.43 2.04 14.81
N ASP A 105 -11.47 2.85 14.63
CA ASP A 105 -12.61 2.55 13.76
C ASP A 105 -12.22 2.31 12.30
N LYS A 106 -11.16 2.97 11.84
CA LYS A 106 -10.75 2.92 10.43
C LYS A 106 -9.61 1.94 10.16
N SER A 107 -9.09 1.25 11.17
CA SER A 107 -7.93 0.37 10.98
C SER A 107 -8.23 -0.79 10.04
N LEU A 108 -9.40 -1.43 10.19
CA LEU A 108 -9.81 -2.51 9.30
C LEU A 108 -10.01 -2.01 7.87
N MET A 109 -10.60 -0.82 7.72
CA MET A 109 -10.78 -0.21 6.41
C MET A 109 -9.44 0.04 5.71
N ILE A 110 -8.42 0.48 6.46
CA ILE A 110 -7.07 0.68 5.93
C ILE A 110 -6.51 -0.63 5.37
N LEU A 111 -6.67 -1.74 6.09
CA LEU A 111 -6.20 -3.06 5.64
C LEU A 111 -6.92 -3.50 4.36
N ILE A 112 -8.24 -3.35 4.32
CA ILE A 112 -9.05 -3.72 3.16
C ILE A 112 -8.64 -2.87 1.96
N LEU A 113 -8.50 -1.56 2.13
CA LEU A 113 -8.10 -0.65 1.07
C LEU A 113 -6.68 -0.95 0.58
N GLY A 114 -5.77 -1.31 1.49
CA GLY A 114 -4.42 -1.71 1.11
C GLY A 114 -4.43 -2.89 0.16
N GLY A 115 -5.18 -3.93 0.49
CA GLY A 115 -5.32 -5.10 -0.38
C GLY A 115 -6.01 -4.76 -1.70
N LEU A 116 -7.09 -3.98 -1.64
CA LEU A 116 -7.87 -3.59 -2.83
C LEU A 116 -7.05 -2.75 -3.80
N TRP A 117 -6.42 -1.68 -3.32
CA TRP A 117 -5.63 -0.80 -4.19
C TRP A 117 -4.34 -1.46 -4.65
N GLY A 118 -3.75 -2.30 -3.81
CA GLY A 118 -2.59 -3.10 -4.20
C GLY A 118 -2.94 -4.07 -5.33
N ALA A 119 -4.07 -4.76 -5.22
CA ALA A 119 -4.56 -5.66 -6.27
C ALA A 119 -4.85 -4.88 -7.57
N THR A 120 -5.48 -3.69 -7.45
CA THR A 120 -5.73 -2.82 -8.60
C THR A 120 -4.43 -2.43 -9.29
N GLY A 121 -3.41 -2.08 -8.51
CA GLY A 121 -2.07 -1.80 -9.04
C GLY A 121 -1.48 -3.00 -9.76
N GLY A 122 -1.67 -4.20 -9.21
CA GLY A 122 -1.25 -5.45 -9.85
C GLY A 122 -1.92 -5.67 -11.20
N ILE A 123 -3.22 -5.36 -11.30
CA ILE A 123 -3.96 -5.46 -12.56
C ILE A 123 -3.40 -4.47 -13.59
N PHE A 124 -3.16 -3.23 -13.20
CA PHE A 124 -2.57 -2.23 -14.10
C PHE A 124 -1.19 -2.66 -14.58
N ALA A 125 -0.37 -3.21 -13.68
CA ALA A 125 0.96 -3.70 -14.02
C ALA A 125 0.88 -4.84 -15.06
N GLU A 126 -0.08 -5.75 -14.90
CA GLU A 126 -0.30 -6.83 -15.85
C GLU A 126 -0.67 -6.28 -17.22
N ILE A 127 -1.56 -5.30 -17.28
CA ILE A 127 -1.96 -4.66 -18.54
C ILE A 127 -0.75 -4.01 -19.20
N VAL A 128 0.06 -3.28 -18.45
CA VAL A 128 1.26 -2.60 -18.95
C VAL A 128 2.25 -3.64 -19.48
N TYR A 129 2.46 -4.73 -18.77
CA TYR A 129 3.36 -5.79 -19.16
C TYR A 129 2.92 -6.42 -20.50
N LEU A 130 1.63 -6.74 -20.62
CA LEU A 130 1.08 -7.33 -21.84
C LEU A 130 1.21 -6.39 -23.04
N ARG A 131 0.99 -5.08 -22.81
CA ARG A 131 1.15 -4.09 -23.88
C ARG A 131 2.60 -3.98 -24.34
N ARG A 132 3.55 -3.97 -23.40
CA ARG A 132 4.98 -3.95 -23.72
C ARG A 132 5.41 -5.19 -24.48
N ARG A 133 4.92 -6.35 -24.08
CA ARG A 133 5.19 -7.62 -24.75
C ARG A 133 4.65 -7.60 -26.18
N LYS A 134 3.44 -7.08 -26.37
CA LYS A 134 2.82 -6.98 -27.72
C LYS A 134 3.61 -6.06 -28.64
N LYS A 135 4.14 -4.97 -28.14
CA LYS A 135 4.96 -4.04 -28.93
C LYS A 135 6.29 -4.65 -29.37
N ARG A 136 6.83 -5.60 -28.62
CA ARG A 136 8.10 -6.27 -28.95
C ARG A 136 7.94 -7.36 -29.97
N GLN A 137 6.75 -7.85 -30.21
CA GLN A 137 6.43 -8.79 -31.26
C GLN A 137 6.07 -8.03 -32.54
#